data_0a7448b0f2357739d837a1b9fe488c05
#
_entry.id   0a7448b0f2357739d837a1b9fe488c05
#
_cell.length_a   1.000
_cell.length_b   1.000
_cell.length_c   1.000
_cell.angle_alpha   90.00
_cell.angle_beta   90.00
_cell.angle_gamma   90.00
#
_symmetry.space_group_name_H-M   'P 1'
#
loop_
_entity.id
_entity.type
_entity.pdbx_description
1 polymer ?
#
loop_
_entity_poly.entity_id
_entity_poly.type
_entity_poly.pdbx_seq_one_letter_code
_entity_poly.pdbx_strand_id
1 'polypeptide(L)'
;MRLHHDRHLQTYINNLNDTLKDYPALQKLSLEQLIRNASRLPSKLQTAVRNNAGGVYNHRFFFNGLTNPSESEPPASLSLAQAIIRQFGSFQAFRDEFKKAALSVFGSGYAWLVTDQGRLRIITTPNQNSPIEQNLCPVLTIDV
;
A
#
# COMPACT_ATOMS: atom_id res chain seq x y z
N MET A 1 -15.44 5.81 6.73
CA MET A 1 -15.19 4.77 5.71
C MET A 1 -15.84 5.08 4.37
N ARG A 2 -17.17 5.24 4.22
CA ARG A 2 -17.81 5.52 2.90
C ARG A 2 -17.25 6.76 2.20
N LEU A 3 -17.10 7.89 2.90
CA LEU A 3 -16.53 9.11 2.31
C LEU A 3 -15.09 8.93 1.84
N HIS A 4 -14.28 8.18 2.58
CA HIS A 4 -12.90 7.89 2.23
C HIS A 4 -12.84 7.00 0.98
N HIS A 5 -13.65 5.95 0.92
CA HIS A 5 -13.75 5.07 -0.25
C HIS A 5 -14.34 5.80 -1.46
N ASP A 6 -15.50 6.46 -1.31
CA ASP A 6 -16.27 6.95 -2.47
C ASP A 6 -15.72 8.27 -3.04
N ARG A 7 -15.07 9.11 -2.21
CA ARG A 7 -14.56 10.40 -2.66
C ARG A 7 -13.05 10.39 -2.92
N HIS A 8 -12.25 9.94 -1.95
CA HIS A 8 -10.79 9.99 -2.11
C HIS A 8 -10.31 9.04 -3.19
N LEU A 9 -10.74 7.78 -3.16
CA LEU A 9 -10.37 6.80 -4.19
C LEU A 9 -10.85 7.24 -5.58
N GLN A 10 -12.09 7.73 -5.70
CA GLN A 10 -12.62 8.19 -6.98
C GLN A 10 -11.85 9.40 -7.52
N THR A 11 -11.41 10.31 -6.66
CA THR A 11 -10.58 11.45 -7.05
C THR A 11 -9.25 10.99 -7.66
N TYR A 12 -8.56 10.03 -7.03
CA TYR A 12 -7.33 9.47 -7.61
C TYR A 12 -7.55 8.79 -8.96
N ILE A 13 -8.66 8.06 -9.12
CA ILE A 13 -9.01 7.42 -10.40
C ILE A 13 -9.22 8.48 -11.49
N ASN A 14 -10.01 9.52 -11.20
CA ASN A 14 -10.29 10.57 -12.16
C ASN A 14 -9.00 11.31 -12.56
N ASN A 15 -8.19 11.70 -11.58
CA ASN A 15 -6.94 12.40 -11.83
C ASN A 15 -5.94 11.54 -12.62
N LEU A 16 -5.89 10.23 -12.36
CA LEU A 16 -5.04 9.31 -13.13
C LEU A 16 -5.50 9.22 -14.58
N ASN A 17 -6.80 9.07 -14.81
CA ASN A 17 -7.38 9.04 -16.15
C ASN A 17 -7.10 10.33 -16.91
N ASP A 18 -7.27 11.49 -16.27
CA ASP A 18 -6.97 12.79 -16.88
C ASP A 18 -5.47 12.95 -17.19
N THR A 19 -4.60 12.47 -16.30
CA THR A 19 -3.16 12.50 -16.52
C THR A 19 -2.74 11.65 -17.72
N LEU A 20 -3.41 10.52 -17.94
CA LEU A 20 -3.04 9.55 -18.97
C LEU A 20 -3.83 9.72 -20.29
N LYS A 21 -4.80 10.63 -20.37
CA LYS A 21 -5.71 10.75 -21.52
C LYS A 21 -5.00 10.89 -22.87
N ASP A 22 -3.86 11.60 -22.91
CA ASP A 22 -3.08 11.83 -24.11
C ASP A 22 -1.94 10.82 -24.30
N TYR A 23 -1.91 9.75 -23.50
CA TYR A 23 -0.84 8.74 -23.49
C TYR A 23 -1.38 7.31 -23.66
N PRO A 24 -1.87 6.93 -24.85
CA PRO A 24 -2.50 5.61 -25.07
C PRO A 24 -1.63 4.41 -24.68
N ALA A 25 -0.31 4.53 -24.85
CA ALA A 25 0.62 3.47 -24.45
C ALA A 25 0.65 3.26 -22.93
N LEU A 26 0.52 4.33 -22.13
CA LEU A 26 0.52 4.25 -20.68
C LEU A 26 -0.83 3.77 -20.14
N GLN A 27 -1.93 4.05 -20.83
CA GLN A 27 -3.26 3.56 -20.46
C GLN A 27 -3.39 2.04 -20.53
N LYS A 28 -2.50 1.36 -21.26
CA LYS A 28 -2.47 -0.12 -21.35
C LYS A 28 -1.72 -0.78 -20.22
N LEU A 29 -1.01 0.01 -19.39
CA LEU A 29 -0.24 -0.52 -18.27
C LEU A 29 -1.14 -0.75 -17.06
N SER A 30 -0.82 -1.78 -16.26
CA SER A 30 -1.45 -1.97 -14.95
C SER A 30 -1.03 -0.89 -13.97
N LEU A 31 -1.76 -0.74 -12.83
CA LEU A 31 -1.38 0.18 -11.76
C LEU A 31 0.02 -0.11 -11.25
N GLU A 32 0.34 -1.39 -11.06
CA GLU A 32 1.67 -1.84 -10.60
C GLU A 32 2.76 -1.47 -11.60
N GLN A 33 2.51 -1.64 -12.90
CA GLN A 33 3.46 -1.25 -13.95
C GLN A 33 3.67 0.27 -13.99
N LEU A 34 2.60 1.06 -13.84
CA LEU A 34 2.69 2.51 -13.78
C LEU A 34 3.52 2.96 -12.57
N ILE A 35 3.26 2.39 -11.38
CA ILE A 35 3.96 2.74 -10.16
C ILE A 35 5.45 2.34 -10.25
N ARG A 36 5.76 1.10 -10.65
CA ARG A 36 7.14 0.62 -10.80
C ARG A 36 7.96 1.42 -11.80
N ASN A 37 7.33 1.96 -12.83
CA ASN A 37 8.00 2.72 -13.88
C ASN A 37 7.83 4.23 -13.74
N ALA A 38 7.20 4.73 -12.67
CA ALA A 38 6.91 6.16 -12.50
C ALA A 38 8.15 7.05 -12.69
N SER A 39 9.31 6.64 -12.15
CA SER A 39 10.57 7.38 -12.29
C SER A 39 11.16 7.38 -13.71
N ARG A 40 10.70 6.49 -14.59
CA ARG A 40 11.15 6.38 -15.99
C ARG A 40 10.24 7.12 -16.97
N LEU A 41 9.09 7.60 -16.50
CA LEU A 41 8.17 8.38 -17.30
C LEU A 41 8.74 9.79 -17.59
N PRO A 42 8.23 10.50 -18.60
CA PRO A 42 8.55 11.92 -18.79
C PRO A 42 8.37 12.69 -17.48
N SER A 43 9.31 13.58 -17.16
CA SER A 43 9.36 14.28 -15.86
C SER A 43 8.05 14.95 -15.45
N LYS A 44 7.33 15.52 -16.43
CA LYS A 44 6.02 16.15 -16.22
C LYS A 44 4.92 15.20 -15.74
N LEU A 45 5.07 13.87 -15.95
CA LEU A 45 4.11 12.85 -15.56
C LEU A 45 4.46 12.15 -14.25
N GLN A 46 5.73 12.13 -13.87
CA GLN A 46 6.23 11.27 -12.78
C GLN A 46 5.47 11.50 -11.48
N THR A 47 5.35 12.74 -11.03
CA THR A 47 4.67 13.08 -9.77
C THR A 47 3.18 12.78 -9.85
N ALA A 48 2.51 13.16 -10.94
CA ALA A 48 1.08 12.92 -11.10
C ALA A 48 0.75 11.42 -11.15
N VAL A 49 1.54 10.64 -11.89
CA VAL A 49 1.35 9.18 -11.97
C VAL A 49 1.66 8.52 -10.62
N ARG A 50 2.78 8.86 -9.97
CA ARG A 50 3.11 8.32 -8.64
C ARG A 50 1.99 8.58 -7.65
N ASN A 51 1.52 9.82 -7.54
CA ASN A 51 0.49 10.18 -6.57
C ASN A 51 -0.86 9.52 -6.89
N ASN A 52 -1.29 9.55 -8.14
CA ASN A 52 -2.63 9.07 -8.48
C ASN A 52 -2.69 7.55 -8.67
N ALA A 53 -1.72 6.93 -9.33
CA ALA A 53 -1.66 5.47 -9.43
C ALA A 53 -1.37 4.83 -8.05
N GLY A 54 -0.45 5.41 -7.27
CA GLY A 54 -0.22 5.01 -5.89
C GLY A 54 -1.46 5.16 -5.03
N GLY A 55 -2.16 6.29 -5.13
CA GLY A 55 -3.41 6.55 -4.43
C GLY A 55 -4.49 5.50 -4.74
N VAL A 56 -4.68 5.17 -6.02
CA VAL A 56 -5.63 4.11 -6.40
C VAL A 56 -5.20 2.74 -5.86
N TYR A 57 -3.93 2.39 -6.01
CA TYR A 57 -3.40 1.10 -5.56
C TYR A 57 -3.48 0.94 -4.04
N ASN A 58 -2.94 1.91 -3.29
CA ASN A 58 -2.85 1.84 -1.83
C ASN A 58 -4.23 1.77 -1.19
N HIS A 59 -5.18 2.61 -1.63
CA HIS A 59 -6.55 2.59 -1.10
C HIS A 59 -7.28 1.28 -1.44
N ARG A 60 -7.15 0.77 -2.68
CA ARG A 60 -7.74 -0.52 -3.03
C ARG A 60 -7.16 -1.65 -2.18
N PHE A 61 -5.85 -1.66 -1.98
CA PHE A 61 -5.18 -2.65 -1.15
C PHE A 61 -5.66 -2.57 0.30
N PHE A 62 -5.74 -1.36 0.85
CA PHE A 62 -6.26 -1.12 2.20
C PHE A 62 -7.70 -1.60 2.35
N PHE A 63 -8.62 -1.15 1.49
CA PHE A 63 -10.04 -1.51 1.59
C PHE A 63 -10.29 -3.01 1.38
N ASN A 64 -9.55 -3.65 0.49
CA ASN A 64 -9.65 -5.10 0.27
C ASN A 64 -9.14 -5.92 1.47
N GLY A 65 -8.28 -5.33 2.30
CA GLY A 65 -7.81 -5.95 3.54
C GLY A 65 -8.75 -5.80 4.74
N LEU A 66 -9.79 -4.96 4.63
CA LEU A 66 -10.74 -4.76 5.71
C LEU A 66 -11.73 -5.93 5.81
N THR A 67 -11.98 -6.36 7.04
CA THR A 67 -13.00 -7.36 7.36
C THR A 67 -13.79 -6.91 8.60
N ASN A 68 -14.80 -7.65 8.97
CA ASN A 68 -15.51 -7.41 10.22
C ASN A 68 -14.56 -7.53 11.40
N PRO A 69 -14.71 -6.66 12.43
CA PRO A 69 -13.90 -6.75 13.64
C PRO A 69 -13.93 -8.15 14.24
N SER A 70 -12.75 -8.66 14.60
CA SER A 70 -12.60 -9.93 15.31
C SER A 70 -11.65 -9.70 16.47
N GLU A 71 -12.00 -10.20 17.65
CA GLU A 71 -11.14 -10.16 18.83
C GLU A 71 -10.15 -11.32 18.85
N SER A 72 -10.37 -12.35 18.04
CA SER A 72 -9.51 -13.51 17.98
C SER A 72 -8.26 -13.27 17.12
N GLU A 73 -7.13 -13.75 17.60
CA GLU A 73 -5.92 -13.81 16.80
C GLU A 73 -6.08 -14.83 15.65
N PRO A 74 -5.38 -14.62 14.52
CA PRO A 74 -5.37 -15.60 13.44
C PRO A 74 -4.87 -16.95 13.95
N PRO A 75 -5.47 -18.08 13.49
CA PRO A 75 -4.98 -19.40 13.87
C PRO A 75 -3.49 -19.55 13.57
N ALA A 76 -2.71 -20.01 14.54
CA ALA A 76 -1.27 -20.24 14.39
C ALA A 76 -0.91 -21.24 13.29
N SER A 77 -1.89 -22.01 12.80
CA SER A 77 -1.74 -22.91 11.65
C SER A 77 -1.63 -22.20 10.31
N LEU A 78 -2.04 -20.93 10.20
CA LEU A 78 -1.91 -20.18 8.97
C LEU A 78 -0.45 -19.84 8.68
N SER A 79 0.00 -20.04 7.44
CA SER A 79 1.38 -19.82 7.01
C SER A 79 1.89 -18.41 7.29
N LEU A 80 1.02 -17.40 7.11
CA LEU A 80 1.35 -16.00 7.42
C LEU A 80 1.52 -15.78 8.93
N ALA A 81 0.64 -16.35 9.77
CA ALA A 81 0.76 -16.25 11.23
C ALA A 81 2.08 -16.87 11.72
N GLN A 82 2.45 -18.04 11.19
CA GLN A 82 3.74 -18.68 11.48
C GLN A 82 4.93 -17.83 11.04
N ALA A 83 4.85 -17.18 9.87
CA ALA A 83 5.90 -16.28 9.39
C ALA A 83 6.04 -15.05 10.29
N ILE A 84 4.92 -14.46 10.74
CA ILE A 84 4.89 -13.35 11.69
C ILE A 84 5.54 -13.76 13.01
N ILE A 85 5.16 -14.90 13.59
CA ILE A 85 5.73 -15.37 14.85
C ILE A 85 7.24 -15.64 14.71
N ARG A 86 7.68 -16.25 13.60
CA ARG A 86 9.11 -16.46 13.35
C ARG A 86 9.90 -15.17 13.21
N GLN A 87 9.32 -14.15 12.56
CA GLN A 87 10.02 -12.89 12.29
C GLN A 87 10.04 -11.96 13.49
N PHE A 88 8.92 -11.84 14.22
CA PHE A 88 8.71 -10.87 15.29
C PHE A 88 8.70 -11.48 16.71
N GLY A 89 8.76 -12.80 16.82
CA GLY A 89 8.75 -13.54 18.09
C GLY A 89 7.35 -13.89 18.59
N SER A 90 6.38 -13.01 18.43
CA SER A 90 4.97 -13.24 18.77
C SER A 90 4.06 -12.37 17.91
N PHE A 91 2.77 -12.72 17.86
CA PHE A 91 1.78 -11.88 17.21
C PHE A 91 1.59 -10.53 17.93
N GLN A 92 1.68 -10.52 19.26
CA GLN A 92 1.61 -9.29 20.05
C GLN A 92 2.80 -8.36 19.73
N ALA A 93 4.03 -8.88 19.69
CA ALA A 93 5.22 -8.10 19.32
C ALA A 93 5.09 -7.48 17.92
N PHE A 94 4.58 -8.25 16.95
CA PHE A 94 4.26 -7.73 15.62
C PHE A 94 3.25 -6.57 15.69
N ARG A 95 2.16 -6.72 16.43
CA ARG A 95 1.14 -5.67 16.57
C ARG A 95 1.71 -4.39 17.16
N ASP A 96 2.54 -4.52 18.21
CA ASP A 96 3.16 -3.37 18.88
C ASP A 96 4.13 -2.65 17.95
N GLU A 97 4.96 -3.40 17.21
CA GLU A 97 5.89 -2.83 16.23
C GLU A 97 5.17 -2.17 15.06
N PHE A 98 4.13 -2.82 14.53
CA PHE A 98 3.30 -2.28 13.45
C PHE A 98 2.57 -1.00 13.88
N LYS A 99 1.99 -0.99 15.08
CA LYS A 99 1.35 0.20 15.67
C LYS A 99 2.35 1.33 15.86
N LYS A 100 3.56 1.03 16.37
CA LYS A 100 4.64 2.02 16.52
C LYS A 100 5.02 2.63 15.17
N ALA A 101 5.16 1.80 14.14
CA ALA A 101 5.45 2.26 12.79
C ALA A 101 4.34 3.18 12.25
N ALA A 102 3.07 2.78 12.39
CA ALA A 102 1.93 3.62 11.97
C ALA A 102 1.92 4.99 12.68
N LEU A 103 2.13 5.01 13.99
CA LEU A 103 2.17 6.24 14.77
C LEU A 103 3.40 7.13 14.49
N SER A 104 4.44 6.59 13.87
CA SER A 104 5.64 7.35 13.47
C SER A 104 5.47 8.11 12.16
N VAL A 105 4.43 7.83 11.39
CA VAL A 105 4.18 8.54 10.13
C VAL A 105 3.76 9.97 10.43
N PHE A 106 4.53 10.93 9.92
CA PHE A 106 4.21 12.34 10.03
C PHE A 106 3.43 12.81 8.79
N GLY A 107 2.26 13.38 9.01
CA GLY A 107 1.34 13.74 7.93
C GLY A 107 0.58 12.51 7.40
N SER A 108 0.22 12.52 6.13
CA SER A 108 -0.44 11.38 5.48
C SER A 108 0.57 10.32 5.02
N GLY A 109 0.16 9.07 5.05
CA GLY A 109 0.98 7.94 4.58
C GLY A 109 0.43 6.60 4.99
N TYR A 110 1.28 5.60 4.96
CA TYR A 110 0.89 4.22 5.24
C TYR A 110 1.96 3.51 6.08
N ALA A 111 1.52 2.61 6.94
CA ALA A 111 2.37 1.55 7.48
C ALA A 111 2.06 0.23 6.75
N TRP A 112 3.09 -0.52 6.42
CA TRP A 112 3.01 -1.74 5.63
C TRP A 112 3.71 -2.89 6.32
N LEU A 113 3.11 -4.08 6.25
CA LEU A 113 3.83 -5.33 6.31
C LEU A 113 4.14 -5.76 4.88
N VAL A 114 5.39 -6.00 4.57
CA VAL A 114 5.85 -6.40 3.23
C VAL A 114 6.68 -7.67 3.30
N THR A 115 6.79 -8.38 2.18
CA THR A 115 7.83 -9.38 2.00
C THR A 115 8.96 -8.81 1.16
N ASP A 116 10.18 -9.08 1.61
CA ASP A 116 11.43 -8.75 0.96
C ASP A 116 12.29 -10.01 0.92
N GLN A 117 12.49 -10.60 -0.25
CA GLN A 117 13.24 -11.84 -0.44
C GLN A 117 12.84 -12.97 0.56
N GLY A 118 11.53 -13.13 0.75
CA GLY A 118 10.97 -14.15 1.64
C GLY A 118 10.96 -13.80 3.14
N ARG A 119 11.41 -12.61 3.53
CA ARG A 119 11.36 -12.12 4.91
C ARG A 119 10.27 -11.07 5.07
N LEU A 120 9.59 -11.10 6.22
CA LEU A 120 8.63 -10.06 6.58
C LEU A 120 9.36 -8.84 7.14
N ARG A 121 8.90 -7.65 6.72
CA ARG A 121 9.40 -6.36 7.23
C ARG A 121 8.24 -5.39 7.41
N ILE A 122 8.34 -4.54 8.43
CA ILE A 122 7.47 -3.40 8.62
C ILE A 122 8.18 -2.17 8.04
N ILE A 123 7.49 -1.44 7.16
CA ILE A 123 7.98 -0.18 6.59
C ILE A 123 6.89 0.87 6.63
N THR A 124 7.26 2.13 6.45
CA THR A 124 6.31 3.24 6.26
C THR A 124 6.59 3.93 4.93
N THR A 125 5.55 4.49 4.33
CA THR A 125 5.67 5.32 3.14
C THR A 125 4.91 6.64 3.34
N PRO A 126 5.47 7.78 2.93
CA PRO A 126 4.77 9.05 2.98
C PRO A 126 3.78 9.19 1.83
N ASN A 127 2.71 9.94 2.04
CA ASN A 127 1.71 10.28 1.01
C ASN A 127 1.19 9.03 0.29
N GLN A 128 1.22 9.03 -1.04
CA GLN A 128 0.74 7.91 -1.87
C GLN A 128 1.87 7.04 -2.42
N ASN A 129 3.08 7.15 -1.88
CA ASN A 129 4.17 6.24 -2.23
C ASN A 129 3.82 4.80 -1.85
N SER A 130 4.23 3.85 -2.68
CA SER A 130 3.90 2.45 -2.51
C SER A 130 5.15 1.56 -2.41
N PRO A 131 5.15 0.51 -1.57
CA PRO A 131 6.27 -0.44 -1.48
C PRO A 131 6.67 -1.07 -2.82
N ILE A 132 5.72 -1.20 -3.74
CA ILE A 132 5.99 -1.80 -5.06
C ILE A 132 6.94 -0.96 -5.93
N GLU A 133 7.13 0.33 -5.64
CA GLU A 133 8.17 1.15 -6.26
C GLU A 133 9.59 0.61 -5.96
N GLN A 134 9.74 -0.03 -4.79
CA GLN A 134 10.98 -0.64 -4.32
C GLN A 134 11.05 -2.15 -4.57
N ASN A 135 10.14 -2.69 -5.40
CA ASN A 135 10.00 -4.12 -5.66
C ASN A 135 9.69 -4.98 -4.41
N LEU A 136 9.14 -4.37 -3.37
CA LEU A 136 8.63 -5.07 -2.20
C LEU A 136 7.19 -5.56 -2.46
N CYS A 137 6.83 -6.70 -1.88
CA CYS A 137 5.49 -7.25 -2.02
C CYS A 137 4.65 -6.92 -0.79
N PRO A 138 3.59 -6.09 -0.90
CA PRO A 138 2.70 -5.78 0.21
C PRO A 138 1.92 -7.00 0.68
N VAL A 139 1.76 -7.13 2.00
CA VAL A 139 0.99 -8.18 2.67
C VAL A 139 -0.18 -7.58 3.45
N LEU A 140 0.06 -6.47 4.16
CA LEU A 140 -0.93 -5.76 4.97
C LEU A 140 -0.60 -4.28 4.95
N THR A 141 -1.62 -3.42 5.03
CA THR A 141 -1.42 -1.98 5.23
C THR A 141 -2.45 -1.37 6.13
N ILE A 142 -2.07 -0.24 6.72
CA ILE A 142 -2.98 0.70 7.36
C ILE A 142 -2.72 2.10 6.79
N ASP A 143 -3.79 2.80 6.50
CA ASP A 143 -3.82 4.20 6.09
C ASP A 143 -3.73 5.08 7.34
N VAL A 144 -2.82 6.06 7.36
CA VAL A 144 -2.49 6.89 8.53
C VAL A 144 -2.78 8.36 8.28
#